data_0d356d9b858032ee07b12a552ed03f4a
#
_entry.id   0d356d9b858032ee07b12a552ed03f4a
#
_cell.length_a   1.000
_cell.length_b   1.000
_cell.length_c   1.000
_cell.angle_alpha   90.00
_cell.angle_beta   90.00
_cell.angle_gamma   90.00
#
_symmetry.space_group_name_H-M   'P 1'
#
loop_
_entity.id
_entity.type
_entity.pdbx_description
1 polymer ?
#
loop_
_entity_poly.entity_id
_entity_poly.type
_entity_poly.pdbx_seq_one_letter_code
_entity_poly.pdbx_strand_id
1 'polypeptide(L)'
;SNGVFIPFCKEYFEIDQFQSQLVDFAFYGAYYIGALILFILSSQRKKDIFNSWGYKKGIIYGLLISTVGALVMYPAINGAEPGQTEVFYWVLLALFIVGLGFSLQQTGANPFAVSLGDPKSGSSRLNLAGGVNSFGTTIGPLAVAFIIFGTLSGEGTAEFSKMQGLYLGVAALFILCAAVFYFSKSLPDGITIEPFESANKAMNLLIILTVIIFLCFGWVFYTYAESYNYTGSVEDLE
;
A
#
# COMPACT_ATOMS: atom_id res chain seq x y z
N SER A 1 -1.07 -8.74 3.68
CA SER A 1 -2.34 -8.91 3.51
C SER A 1 -3.20 -8.52 4.67
N ASN A 2 -3.89 -7.43 4.42
CA ASN A 2 -4.68 -6.73 5.43
C ASN A 2 -5.82 -7.61 5.98
N GLY A 3 -6.32 -8.57 5.20
CA GLY A 3 -7.36 -9.49 5.66
C GLY A 3 -7.00 -10.36 6.86
N VAL A 4 -5.72 -10.65 7.06
CA VAL A 4 -5.20 -11.36 8.25
C VAL A 4 -4.77 -10.36 9.33
N PHE A 5 -4.26 -9.20 8.89
CA PHE A 5 -3.68 -8.20 9.78
C PHE A 5 -4.74 -7.37 10.52
N ILE A 6 -5.87 -7.07 9.89
CA ILE A 6 -6.98 -6.32 10.50
C ILE A 6 -7.57 -7.02 11.72
N PRO A 7 -7.99 -8.32 11.65
CA PRO A 7 -8.46 -9.04 12.83
C PRO A 7 -7.44 -9.09 13.95
N PHE A 8 -6.16 -9.30 13.59
CA PHE A 8 -5.07 -9.28 14.56
C PHE A 8 -4.96 -7.93 15.29
N CYS A 9 -4.95 -6.79 14.54
CA CYS A 9 -4.90 -5.46 15.14
C CYS A 9 -6.10 -5.19 16.04
N LYS A 10 -7.31 -5.64 15.64
CA LYS A 10 -8.52 -5.47 16.42
C LYS A 10 -8.43 -6.16 17.77
N GLU A 11 -7.97 -7.40 17.80
CA GLU A 11 -7.85 -8.19 19.02
C GLU A 11 -6.70 -7.69 19.90
N TYR A 12 -5.54 -7.41 19.31
CA TYR A 12 -4.34 -7.05 20.06
C TYR A 12 -4.38 -5.65 20.66
N PHE A 13 -4.89 -4.66 19.92
CA PHE A 13 -4.98 -3.26 20.38
C PHE A 13 -6.33 -2.94 21.05
N GLU A 14 -7.23 -3.92 21.16
CA GLU A 14 -8.57 -3.74 21.73
C GLU A 14 -9.34 -2.57 21.07
N ILE A 15 -9.17 -2.43 19.74
CA ILE A 15 -9.78 -1.39 18.95
C ILE A 15 -11.12 -1.83 18.36
N ASP A 16 -11.97 -0.85 18.10
CA ASP A 16 -13.29 -1.12 17.51
C ASP A 16 -13.20 -1.53 16.02
N GLN A 17 -14.35 -1.95 15.48
CA GLN A 17 -14.43 -2.38 14.07
C GLN A 17 -14.06 -1.27 13.09
N PHE A 18 -14.40 -0.03 13.42
CA PHE A 18 -14.11 1.13 12.57
C PHE A 18 -12.60 1.45 12.59
N GLN A 19 -12.01 1.52 13.78
CA GLN A 19 -10.58 1.76 13.94
C GLN A 19 -9.75 0.70 13.22
N SER A 20 -10.19 -0.58 13.25
CA SER A 20 -9.48 -1.65 12.56
C SER A 20 -9.46 -1.48 11.04
N GLN A 21 -10.47 -0.85 10.44
CA GLN A 21 -10.51 -0.54 9.01
C GLN A 21 -9.54 0.59 8.61
N LEU A 22 -9.04 1.37 9.58
CA LEU A 22 -7.99 2.37 9.31
C LEU A 22 -6.69 1.74 8.77
N VAL A 23 -6.47 0.45 8.99
CA VAL A 23 -5.36 -0.32 8.40
C VAL A 23 -5.44 -0.29 6.86
N ASP A 24 -6.60 -0.64 6.31
CA ASP A 24 -6.83 -0.57 4.86
C ASP A 24 -6.81 0.87 4.35
N PHE A 25 -7.44 1.77 5.10
CA PHE A 25 -7.46 3.18 4.74
C PHE A 25 -6.07 3.81 4.72
N ALA A 26 -5.21 3.49 5.69
CA ALA A 26 -3.84 3.99 5.72
C ALA A 26 -3.04 3.53 4.49
N PHE A 27 -3.12 2.25 4.13
CA PHE A 27 -2.39 1.70 3.01
C PHE A 27 -2.95 2.15 1.66
N TYR A 28 -4.24 1.91 1.40
CA TYR A 28 -4.87 2.23 0.11
C TYR A 28 -5.09 3.74 -0.08
N GLY A 29 -5.36 4.47 1.01
CA GLY A 29 -5.42 5.93 0.98
C GLY A 29 -4.08 6.55 0.62
N ALA A 30 -2.98 6.06 1.20
CA ALA A 30 -1.63 6.49 0.84
C ALA A 30 -1.28 6.15 -0.61
N TYR A 31 -1.65 4.95 -1.07
CA TYR A 31 -1.48 4.54 -2.46
C TYR A 31 -2.21 5.49 -3.41
N TYR A 32 -3.46 5.83 -3.11
CA TYR A 32 -4.26 6.78 -3.90
C TYR A 32 -3.65 8.19 -3.87
N ILE A 33 -3.30 8.71 -2.69
CA ILE A 33 -2.69 10.03 -2.52
C ILE A 33 -1.37 10.11 -3.28
N GLY A 34 -0.53 9.07 -3.18
CA GLY A 34 0.74 9.02 -3.90
C GLY A 34 0.56 9.05 -5.42
N ALA A 35 -0.38 8.28 -5.95
CA ALA A 35 -0.71 8.28 -7.38
C ALA A 35 -1.28 9.64 -7.83
N LEU A 36 -2.13 10.27 -7.01
CA LEU A 36 -2.69 11.59 -7.28
C LEU A 36 -1.59 12.67 -7.32
N ILE A 37 -0.66 12.64 -6.36
CA ILE A 37 0.48 13.58 -6.32
C ILE A 37 1.33 13.41 -7.58
N LEU A 38 1.67 12.18 -7.99
CA LEU A 38 2.42 11.91 -9.20
C LEU A 38 1.71 12.46 -10.45
N PHE A 39 0.40 12.25 -10.53
CA PHE A 39 -0.42 12.75 -11.64
C PHE A 39 -0.43 14.29 -11.68
N ILE A 40 -0.66 14.97 -10.55
CA ILE A 40 -0.67 16.42 -10.44
C ILE A 40 0.69 17.00 -10.82
N LEU A 41 1.78 16.44 -10.29
CA LEU A 41 3.14 16.90 -10.58
C LEU A 41 3.50 16.71 -12.05
N SER A 42 3.11 15.60 -12.67
CA SER A 42 3.31 15.36 -14.10
C SER A 42 2.53 16.38 -14.95
N SER A 43 1.27 16.63 -14.58
CA SER A 43 0.41 17.60 -15.28
C SER A 43 0.95 19.03 -15.19
N GLN A 44 1.39 19.47 -14.01
CA GLN A 44 1.95 20.82 -13.80
C GLN A 44 3.26 21.02 -14.53
N ARG A 45 4.12 20.01 -14.56
CA ARG A 45 5.42 20.09 -15.24
C ARG A 45 5.33 19.88 -16.75
N LYS A 46 4.16 19.55 -17.27
CA LYS A 46 3.93 19.16 -18.68
C LYS A 46 4.95 18.12 -19.16
N LYS A 47 5.37 17.25 -18.25
CA LYS A 47 6.28 16.14 -18.48
C LYS A 47 5.88 15.00 -17.54
N ASP A 48 5.80 13.81 -18.08
CA ASP A 48 5.70 12.64 -17.24
C ASP A 48 6.99 12.54 -16.39
N ILE A 49 6.81 12.41 -15.07
CA ILE A 49 7.92 12.29 -14.13
C ILE A 49 8.76 11.05 -14.46
N PHE A 50 8.11 9.96 -14.85
CA PHE A 50 8.79 8.73 -15.26
C PHE A 50 9.55 8.88 -16.57
N ASN A 51 9.13 9.77 -17.49
CA ASN A 51 9.90 10.07 -18.69
C ASN A 51 11.26 10.72 -18.39
N SER A 52 11.39 11.42 -17.25
CA SER A 52 12.67 12.03 -16.86
C SER A 52 13.54 11.08 -16.03
N TRP A 53 12.95 10.21 -15.23
CA TRP A 53 13.66 9.28 -14.34
C TRP A 53 13.83 7.89 -14.94
N GLY A 54 12.93 7.48 -15.82
CA GLY A 54 12.73 6.12 -16.27
C GLY A 54 11.90 5.29 -15.27
N TYR A 55 11.09 4.41 -15.80
CA TYR A 55 10.23 3.52 -14.98
C TYR A 55 11.03 2.64 -14.01
N LYS A 56 12.20 2.18 -14.46
CA LYS A 56 13.12 1.38 -13.62
C LYS A 56 13.48 2.11 -12.31
N LYS A 57 13.89 3.37 -12.39
CA LYS A 57 14.23 4.17 -11.20
C LYS A 57 13.01 4.46 -10.34
N GLY A 58 11.85 4.72 -10.95
CA GLY A 58 10.60 4.90 -10.22
C GLY A 58 10.25 3.68 -9.36
N ILE A 59 10.39 2.47 -9.92
CA ILE A 59 10.19 1.21 -9.18
C ILE A 59 11.19 1.09 -8.03
N ILE A 60 12.48 1.37 -8.28
CA ILE A 60 13.53 1.32 -7.23
C ILE A 60 13.20 2.29 -6.10
N TYR A 61 12.84 3.54 -6.39
CA TYR A 61 12.48 4.51 -5.36
C TYR A 61 11.24 4.08 -4.59
N GLY A 62 10.23 3.52 -5.26
CA GLY A 62 9.06 2.96 -4.61
C GLY A 62 9.40 1.84 -3.65
N LEU A 63 10.29 0.91 -4.05
CA LEU A 63 10.78 -0.17 -3.20
C LEU A 63 11.55 0.35 -1.98
N LEU A 64 12.40 1.38 -2.16
CA LEU A 64 13.14 1.99 -1.05
C LEU A 64 12.22 2.70 -0.06
N ILE A 65 11.21 3.43 -0.53
CA ILE A 65 10.21 4.06 0.34
C ILE A 65 9.42 2.99 1.10
N SER A 66 8.98 1.92 0.42
CA SER A 66 8.31 0.79 1.08
C SER A 66 9.21 0.11 2.11
N THR A 67 10.52 0.02 1.84
CA THR A 67 11.50 -0.49 2.82
C THR A 67 11.52 0.37 4.08
N VAL A 68 11.54 1.71 3.93
CA VAL A 68 11.49 2.61 5.08
C VAL A 68 10.22 2.38 5.90
N GLY A 69 9.05 2.27 5.26
CA GLY A 69 7.81 1.97 5.94
C GLY A 69 7.83 0.63 6.68
N ALA A 70 8.36 -0.42 6.05
CA ALA A 70 8.51 -1.73 6.68
C ALA A 70 9.50 -1.71 7.86
N LEU A 71 10.57 -0.90 7.78
CA LEU A 71 11.52 -0.72 8.88
C LEU A 71 10.92 0.11 10.03
N VAL A 72 10.07 1.09 9.75
CA VAL A 72 9.36 1.87 10.80
C VAL A 72 8.40 0.97 11.59
N MET A 73 7.86 -0.08 10.98
CA MET A 73 7.03 -1.05 11.69
C MET A 73 7.77 -1.73 12.84
N TYR A 74 9.08 -1.99 12.70
CA TYR A 74 9.85 -2.69 13.73
C TYR A 74 9.87 -1.95 15.08
N PRO A 75 10.32 -0.67 15.20
CA PRO A 75 10.25 0.06 16.46
C PRO A 75 8.82 0.36 16.90
N ALA A 76 7.87 0.49 15.96
CA ALA A 76 6.47 0.72 16.29
C ALA A 76 5.88 -0.41 17.14
N ILE A 77 6.27 -1.65 16.87
CA ILE A 77 5.77 -2.83 17.57
C ILE A 77 6.75 -3.38 18.63
N ASN A 78 7.93 -2.81 18.76
CA ASN A 78 8.90 -3.28 19.73
C ASN A 78 8.52 -2.86 21.15
N GLY A 79 8.22 -3.84 21.99
CA GLY A 79 7.76 -3.60 23.36
C GLY A 79 6.32 -3.13 23.48
N ALA A 80 5.52 -3.26 22.41
CA ALA A 80 4.10 -2.97 22.47
C ALA A 80 3.38 -3.96 23.40
N GLU A 81 2.50 -3.44 24.26
CA GLU A 81 1.62 -4.20 25.12
C GLU A 81 0.20 -4.23 24.55
N PRO A 82 -0.60 -5.27 24.83
CA PRO A 82 -1.99 -5.31 24.44
C PRO A 82 -2.77 -4.06 24.92
N GLY A 83 -3.65 -3.52 24.09
CA GLY A 83 -4.48 -2.37 24.42
C GLY A 83 -3.79 -0.99 24.23
N GLN A 84 -2.53 -0.93 23.82
CA GLN A 84 -1.83 0.34 23.55
C GLN A 84 -2.25 0.97 22.23
N THR A 85 -3.30 1.78 22.24
CA THR A 85 -3.82 2.47 21.03
C THR A 85 -2.80 3.42 20.40
N GLU A 86 -1.88 4.00 21.15
CA GLU A 86 -0.84 4.89 20.63
C GLU A 86 0.09 4.16 19.65
N VAL A 87 0.42 2.90 19.93
CA VAL A 87 1.25 2.05 19.07
C VAL A 87 0.54 1.78 17.74
N PHE A 88 -0.78 1.64 17.76
CA PHE A 88 -1.57 1.44 16.57
C PHE A 88 -1.42 2.59 15.56
N TYR A 89 -1.35 3.84 16.01
CA TYR A 89 -1.11 4.98 15.10
C TYR A 89 0.26 4.93 14.42
N TRP A 90 1.29 4.44 15.11
CA TRP A 90 2.61 4.21 14.49
C TRP A 90 2.56 3.10 13.44
N VAL A 91 1.77 2.05 13.69
CA VAL A 91 1.50 0.99 12.70
C VAL A 91 0.81 1.57 11.47
N LEU A 92 -0.19 2.44 11.64
CA LEU A 92 -0.86 3.11 10.53
C LEU A 92 0.11 4.00 9.74
N LEU A 93 0.99 4.74 10.41
CA LEU A 93 2.02 5.55 9.75
C LEU A 93 2.98 4.69 8.93
N ALA A 94 3.43 3.57 9.47
CA ALA A 94 4.28 2.63 8.75
C ALA A 94 3.59 2.10 7.48
N LEU A 95 2.33 1.69 7.58
CA LEU A 95 1.52 1.24 6.44
C LEU A 95 1.28 2.37 5.42
N PHE A 96 1.09 3.59 5.88
CA PHE A 96 0.95 4.76 5.01
C PHE A 96 2.22 4.97 4.18
N ILE A 97 3.40 4.91 4.80
CA ILE A 97 4.69 5.03 4.08
C ILE A 97 4.85 3.89 3.06
N VAL A 98 4.51 2.65 3.43
CA VAL A 98 4.53 1.51 2.49
C VAL A 98 3.59 1.77 1.31
N GLY A 99 2.39 2.27 1.56
CA GLY A 99 1.40 2.61 0.53
C GLY A 99 1.88 3.69 -0.45
N LEU A 100 2.56 4.72 0.05
CA LEU A 100 3.20 5.73 -0.81
C LEU A 100 4.27 5.12 -1.72
N GLY A 101 5.14 4.25 -1.19
CA GLY A 101 6.12 3.52 -1.99
C GLY A 101 5.45 2.62 -3.03
N PHE A 102 4.36 1.97 -2.66
CA PHE A 102 3.61 1.09 -3.54
C PHE A 102 2.95 1.85 -4.70
N SER A 103 2.53 3.11 -4.49
CA SER A 103 2.00 3.96 -5.57
C SER A 103 3.03 4.20 -6.68
N LEU A 104 4.30 4.48 -6.33
CA LEU A 104 5.37 4.62 -7.31
C LEU A 104 5.65 3.31 -8.05
N GLN A 105 5.68 2.19 -7.31
CA GLN A 105 5.91 0.87 -7.91
C GLN A 105 4.83 0.55 -8.93
N GLN A 106 3.57 0.69 -8.61
CA GLN A 106 2.45 0.37 -9.50
C GLN A 106 2.37 1.30 -10.70
N THR A 107 2.60 2.61 -10.51
CA THR A 107 2.60 3.56 -11.60
C THR A 107 3.72 3.27 -12.61
N GLY A 108 4.87 2.77 -12.13
CA GLY A 108 6.00 2.42 -12.98
C GLY A 108 5.96 1.00 -13.57
N ALA A 109 5.46 0.01 -12.81
CA ALA A 109 5.58 -1.41 -13.16
C ALA A 109 4.83 -1.80 -14.44
N ASN A 110 3.61 -1.32 -14.63
CA ASN A 110 2.78 -1.67 -15.78
C ASN A 110 3.35 -1.12 -17.10
N PRO A 111 3.67 0.19 -17.21
CA PRO A 111 4.33 0.72 -18.40
C PRO A 111 5.71 0.09 -18.62
N PHE A 112 6.46 -0.19 -17.55
CA PHE A 112 7.74 -0.87 -17.65
C PHE A 112 7.61 -2.26 -18.27
N ALA A 113 6.66 -3.08 -17.79
CA ALA A 113 6.39 -4.40 -18.36
C ALA A 113 6.04 -4.34 -19.85
N VAL A 114 5.29 -3.33 -20.29
CA VAL A 114 4.98 -3.09 -21.69
C VAL A 114 6.24 -2.73 -22.48
N SER A 115 7.15 -1.95 -21.92
CA SER A 115 8.38 -1.47 -22.57
C SER A 115 9.48 -2.53 -22.71
N LEU A 116 9.39 -3.70 -22.06
CA LEU A 116 10.44 -4.73 -22.00
C LEU A 116 10.58 -5.58 -23.30
N GLY A 117 9.97 -5.22 -24.41
CA GLY A 117 10.14 -5.99 -25.65
C GLY A 117 9.31 -5.45 -26.79
N ASP A 118 9.02 -6.30 -27.81
CA ASP A 118 8.28 -5.89 -28.99
C ASP A 118 6.90 -5.29 -28.61
N PRO A 119 6.54 -4.10 -29.12
CA PRO A 119 5.24 -3.46 -28.87
C PRO A 119 4.05 -4.38 -29.15
N LYS A 120 4.14 -5.26 -30.17
CA LYS A 120 3.08 -6.21 -30.52
C LYS A 120 2.73 -7.20 -29.41
N SER A 121 3.66 -7.50 -28.52
CA SER A 121 3.47 -8.43 -27.40
C SER A 121 3.29 -7.72 -26.04
N GLY A 122 3.12 -6.39 -26.03
CA GLY A 122 2.93 -5.60 -24.81
C GLY A 122 1.76 -6.07 -23.96
N SER A 123 0.60 -6.32 -24.55
CA SER A 123 -0.58 -6.85 -23.84
C SER A 123 -0.32 -8.21 -23.19
N SER A 124 0.41 -9.11 -23.87
CA SER A 124 0.75 -10.42 -23.30
C SER A 124 1.63 -10.30 -22.08
N ARG A 125 2.63 -9.41 -22.10
CA ARG A 125 3.48 -9.14 -20.94
C ARG A 125 2.72 -8.51 -19.78
N LEU A 126 1.80 -7.59 -20.07
CA LEU A 126 0.96 -6.99 -19.06
C LEU A 126 0.03 -8.03 -18.41
N ASN A 127 -0.58 -8.93 -19.21
CA ASN A 127 -1.40 -10.02 -18.70
C ASN A 127 -0.59 -10.99 -17.84
N LEU A 128 0.65 -11.32 -18.25
CA LEU A 128 1.54 -12.14 -17.45
C LEU A 128 1.88 -11.46 -16.11
N ALA A 129 2.21 -10.17 -16.13
CA ALA A 129 2.47 -9.39 -14.91
C ALA A 129 1.24 -9.37 -13.99
N GLY A 130 0.03 -9.19 -14.54
CA GLY A 130 -1.24 -9.29 -13.83
C GLY A 130 -1.46 -10.68 -13.23
N GLY A 131 -1.14 -11.74 -13.94
CA GLY A 131 -1.21 -13.13 -13.44
C GLY A 131 -0.28 -13.37 -12.26
N VAL A 132 0.98 -12.91 -12.35
CA VAL A 132 1.95 -12.98 -11.24
C VAL A 132 1.47 -12.18 -10.02
N ASN A 133 0.92 -10.99 -10.25
CA ASN A 133 0.34 -10.17 -9.18
C ASN A 133 -0.82 -10.89 -8.49
N SER A 134 -1.75 -11.50 -9.26
CA SER A 134 -2.88 -12.25 -8.70
C SER A 134 -2.42 -13.48 -7.90
N PHE A 135 -1.39 -14.17 -8.37
CA PHE A 135 -0.77 -15.27 -7.64
C PHE A 135 -0.18 -14.78 -6.30
N GLY A 136 0.53 -13.66 -6.31
CA GLY A 136 1.06 -13.03 -5.10
C GLY A 136 -0.02 -12.62 -4.10
N THR A 137 -1.14 -12.07 -4.57
CA THR A 137 -2.28 -11.70 -3.70
C THR A 137 -2.98 -12.90 -3.09
N THR A 138 -2.91 -14.07 -3.72
CA THR A 138 -3.45 -15.33 -3.18
C THR A 138 -2.50 -15.97 -2.17
N ILE A 139 -1.21 -16.07 -2.48
CA ILE A 139 -0.24 -16.72 -1.60
C ILE A 139 0.17 -15.83 -0.42
N GLY A 140 0.24 -14.51 -0.63
CA GLY A 140 0.65 -13.57 0.40
C GLY A 140 -0.10 -13.72 1.74
N PRO A 141 -1.43 -13.70 1.76
CA PRO A 141 -2.22 -13.93 2.97
C PRO A 141 -1.92 -15.25 3.66
N LEU A 142 -1.79 -16.33 2.88
CA LEU A 142 -1.50 -17.67 3.41
C LEU A 142 -0.10 -17.71 4.06
N ALA A 143 0.90 -17.12 3.41
CA ALA A 143 2.26 -17.02 3.97
C ALA A 143 2.28 -16.19 5.26
N VAL A 144 1.58 -15.06 5.28
CA VAL A 144 1.47 -14.19 6.47
C VAL A 144 0.74 -14.93 7.60
N ALA A 145 -0.39 -15.60 7.32
CA ALA A 145 -1.12 -16.39 8.31
C ALA A 145 -0.24 -17.49 8.90
N PHE A 146 0.49 -18.23 8.05
CA PHE A 146 1.39 -19.28 8.51
C PHE A 146 2.53 -18.74 9.38
N ILE A 147 3.13 -17.59 9.02
CA ILE A 147 4.22 -16.98 9.80
C ILE A 147 3.72 -16.49 11.15
N ILE A 148 2.56 -15.81 11.20
CA ILE A 148 2.05 -15.18 12.42
C ILE A 148 1.43 -16.23 13.34
N PHE A 149 0.54 -17.09 12.81
CA PHE A 149 -0.27 -18.01 13.60
C PHE A 149 0.27 -19.46 13.62
N GLY A 150 1.23 -19.80 12.75
CA GLY A 150 1.72 -21.16 12.57
C GLY A 150 0.75 -22.08 11.82
N THR A 151 -0.41 -21.58 11.40
CA THR A 151 -1.47 -22.31 10.67
C THR A 151 -1.93 -21.52 9.46
N LEU A 152 -2.38 -22.23 8.41
CA LEU A 152 -2.92 -21.58 7.20
C LEU A 152 -4.34 -21.04 7.39
N SER A 153 -5.05 -21.53 8.42
CA SER A 153 -6.40 -21.07 8.75
C SER A 153 -6.44 -19.71 9.45
N GLY A 154 -5.29 -19.22 9.92
CA GLY A 154 -5.24 -17.99 10.71
C GLY A 154 -5.77 -18.14 12.14
N GLU A 155 -6.00 -19.37 12.58
CA GLU A 155 -6.41 -19.72 13.94
C GLU A 155 -5.17 -20.04 14.78
N GLY A 156 -4.97 -19.33 15.88
CA GLY A 156 -3.84 -19.52 16.78
C GLY A 156 -3.51 -18.28 17.59
N THR A 157 -2.68 -18.42 18.61
CA THR A 157 -2.18 -17.27 19.37
C THR A 157 -1.16 -16.52 18.52
N ALA A 158 -1.49 -15.29 18.13
CA ALA A 158 -0.59 -14.43 17.40
C ALA A 158 0.54 -13.94 18.32
N GLU A 159 1.77 -14.22 17.96
CA GLU A 159 2.94 -13.70 18.66
C GLU A 159 3.43 -12.42 17.95
N PHE A 160 3.47 -11.32 18.68
CA PHE A 160 3.91 -10.03 18.17
C PHE A 160 5.37 -10.04 17.69
N SER A 161 6.21 -10.85 18.32
CA SER A 161 7.60 -11.08 17.90
C SER A 161 7.73 -11.64 16.48
N LYS A 162 6.79 -12.49 16.07
CA LYS A 162 6.76 -13.04 14.70
C LYS A 162 6.42 -11.98 13.66
N MET A 163 5.58 -11.01 14.03
CA MET A 163 5.29 -9.86 13.18
C MET A 163 6.53 -8.99 12.93
N GLN A 164 7.35 -8.74 13.95
CA GLN A 164 8.61 -8.01 13.77
C GLN A 164 9.50 -8.71 12.74
N GLY A 165 9.67 -10.02 12.88
CA GLY A 165 10.44 -10.85 11.93
C GLY A 165 9.85 -10.79 10.52
N LEU A 166 8.54 -10.84 10.39
CA LEU A 166 7.84 -10.72 9.10
C LEU A 166 8.15 -9.39 8.40
N TYR A 167 8.02 -8.26 9.09
CA TYR A 167 8.28 -6.94 8.48
C TYR A 167 9.76 -6.72 8.17
N LEU A 168 10.68 -7.23 8.97
CA LEU A 168 12.11 -7.25 8.63
C LEU A 168 12.39 -8.10 7.38
N GLY A 169 11.73 -9.26 7.26
CA GLY A 169 11.80 -10.10 6.07
C GLY A 169 11.26 -9.40 4.83
N VAL A 170 10.15 -8.69 4.96
CA VAL A 170 9.55 -7.88 3.88
C VAL A 170 10.47 -6.72 3.50
N ALA A 171 11.09 -6.02 4.46
CA ALA A 171 12.06 -4.97 4.19
C ALA A 171 13.28 -5.52 3.43
N ALA A 172 13.81 -6.66 3.86
CA ALA A 172 14.93 -7.33 3.18
C ALA A 172 14.56 -7.74 1.75
N LEU A 173 13.32 -8.23 1.53
CA LEU A 173 12.81 -8.57 0.21
C LEU A 173 12.70 -7.34 -0.69
N PHE A 174 12.20 -6.21 -0.19
CA PHE A 174 12.16 -4.95 -0.95
C PHE A 174 13.56 -4.46 -1.33
N ILE A 175 14.54 -4.53 -0.41
CA ILE A 175 15.93 -4.19 -0.70
C ILE A 175 16.51 -5.13 -1.76
N LEU A 176 16.28 -6.42 -1.65
CA LEU A 176 16.73 -7.41 -2.62
C LEU A 176 16.17 -7.12 -4.02
N CYS A 177 14.85 -6.87 -4.11
CA CYS A 177 14.21 -6.49 -5.37
C CYS A 177 14.80 -5.19 -5.93
N ALA A 178 14.97 -4.16 -5.09
CA ALA A 178 15.59 -2.90 -5.52
C ALA A 178 17.01 -3.11 -6.03
N ALA A 179 17.79 -3.95 -5.37
CA ALA A 179 19.16 -4.31 -5.80
C ALA A 179 19.16 -5.06 -7.13
N VAL A 180 18.24 -6.03 -7.32
CA VAL A 180 18.08 -6.74 -8.61
C VAL A 180 17.79 -5.75 -9.74
N PHE A 181 16.86 -4.82 -9.54
CA PHE A 181 16.58 -3.78 -10.54
C PHE A 181 17.78 -2.88 -10.76
N TYR A 182 18.47 -2.45 -9.71
CA TYR A 182 19.62 -1.55 -9.80
C TYR A 182 20.79 -2.15 -10.56
N PHE A 183 21.18 -3.39 -10.21
CA PHE A 183 22.33 -4.06 -10.80
C PHE A 183 22.06 -4.71 -12.17
N SER A 184 20.80 -4.90 -12.54
CA SER A 184 20.43 -5.48 -13.82
C SER A 184 20.68 -4.49 -14.95
N LYS A 185 21.84 -4.61 -15.61
CA LYS A 185 22.25 -3.79 -16.76
C LYS A 185 21.47 -4.13 -18.04
N SER A 186 20.87 -5.31 -18.10
CA SER A 186 20.08 -5.76 -19.25
C SER A 186 18.68 -5.15 -19.30
N LEU A 187 18.20 -4.62 -18.18
CA LEU A 187 16.90 -3.94 -18.13
C LEU A 187 17.02 -2.50 -18.62
N PRO A 188 16.20 -2.09 -19.60
CA PRO A 188 16.18 -0.70 -20.06
C PRO A 188 15.70 0.24 -18.95
N ASP A 189 16.07 1.52 -19.04
CA ASP A 189 15.58 2.52 -18.09
C ASP A 189 14.07 2.79 -18.23
N GLY A 190 13.47 2.37 -19.35
CA GLY A 190 12.04 2.52 -19.62
C GLY A 190 11.67 3.99 -19.85
N ILE A 191 12.56 4.77 -20.46
CA ILE A 191 12.29 6.16 -20.85
C ILE A 191 11.50 6.14 -22.14
N THR A 192 10.28 6.68 -22.12
CA THR A 192 9.43 6.82 -23.31
C THR A 192 9.53 8.25 -23.83
N ILE A 193 9.86 8.43 -25.10
CA ILE A 193 9.92 9.74 -25.78
C ILE A 193 8.55 10.00 -26.41
N GLU A 194 7.49 9.93 -25.64
CA GLU A 194 6.17 10.31 -26.13
C GLU A 194 5.89 11.78 -25.81
N PRO A 195 5.26 12.54 -26.74
CA PRO A 195 4.85 13.91 -26.46
C PRO A 195 3.84 13.92 -25.30
N PHE A 196 4.05 14.81 -24.34
CA PHE A 196 3.13 14.96 -23.22
C PHE A 196 1.79 15.53 -23.72
N GLU A 197 0.72 14.77 -23.58
CA GLU A 197 -0.64 15.25 -23.79
C GLU A 197 -1.21 15.82 -22.50
N SER A 198 -1.77 17.06 -22.59
CA SER A 198 -2.35 17.71 -21.42
C SER A 198 -3.66 17.03 -21.00
N ALA A 199 -3.67 16.47 -19.80
CA ALA A 199 -4.83 15.81 -19.20
C ALA A 199 -5.63 16.72 -18.26
N ASN A 200 -5.67 18.03 -18.49
CA ASN A 200 -6.31 19.01 -17.58
C ASN A 200 -7.78 18.69 -17.27
N LYS A 201 -8.56 18.21 -18.26
CA LYS A 201 -9.94 17.79 -18.02
C LYS A 201 -10.04 16.58 -17.09
N ALA A 202 -9.17 15.59 -17.30
CA ALA A 202 -9.09 14.42 -16.44
C ALA A 202 -8.62 14.80 -15.03
N MET A 203 -7.68 15.71 -14.91
CA MET A 203 -7.21 16.22 -13.61
C MET A 203 -8.32 16.92 -12.83
N ASN A 204 -9.09 17.80 -13.48
CA ASN A 204 -10.20 18.48 -12.81
C ASN A 204 -11.27 17.49 -12.35
N LEU A 205 -11.61 16.51 -13.19
CA LEU A 205 -12.56 15.45 -12.82
C LEU A 205 -12.05 14.63 -11.64
N LEU A 206 -10.77 14.26 -11.65
CA LEU A 206 -10.14 13.48 -10.60
C LEU A 206 -10.13 14.25 -9.27
N ILE A 207 -9.84 15.56 -9.29
CA ILE A 207 -9.89 16.41 -8.10
C ILE A 207 -11.32 16.48 -7.55
N ILE A 208 -12.33 16.70 -8.42
CA ILE A 208 -13.73 16.73 -8.01
C ILE A 208 -14.14 15.40 -7.35
N LEU A 209 -13.81 14.27 -7.99
CA LEU A 209 -14.09 12.94 -7.44
C LEU A 209 -13.39 12.73 -6.10
N THR A 210 -12.13 13.18 -5.99
CA THR A 210 -11.37 13.11 -4.73
C THR A 210 -12.08 13.87 -3.62
N VAL A 211 -12.50 15.11 -3.90
CA VAL A 211 -13.23 15.93 -2.91
C VAL A 211 -14.54 15.24 -2.51
N ILE A 212 -15.30 14.71 -3.47
CA ILE A 212 -16.55 13.98 -3.17
C ILE A 212 -16.26 12.76 -2.28
N ILE A 213 -15.25 11.97 -2.60
CA ILE A 213 -14.84 10.79 -1.80
C ILE A 213 -14.49 11.21 -0.37
N PHE A 214 -13.66 12.25 -0.20
CA PHE A 214 -13.30 12.74 1.13
C PHE A 214 -14.50 13.29 1.91
N LEU A 215 -15.45 13.97 1.23
CA LEU A 215 -16.70 14.41 1.86
C LEU A 215 -17.55 13.21 2.30
N CYS A 216 -17.67 12.17 1.47
CA CYS A 216 -18.38 10.95 1.83
C CYS A 216 -17.71 10.24 3.03
N PHE A 217 -16.40 10.12 3.04
CA PHE A 217 -15.69 9.58 4.19
C PHE A 217 -15.87 10.45 5.44
N GLY A 218 -15.72 11.77 5.31
CA GLY A 218 -15.98 12.70 6.41
C GLY A 218 -17.38 12.56 6.99
N TRP A 219 -18.39 12.37 6.12
CA TRP A 219 -19.76 12.10 6.56
C TRP A 219 -19.87 10.77 7.32
N VAL A 220 -19.27 9.70 6.80
CA VAL A 220 -19.26 8.39 7.48
C VAL A 220 -18.57 8.50 8.85
N PHE A 221 -17.44 9.20 8.93
CA PHE A 221 -16.75 9.44 10.20
C PHE A 221 -17.62 10.21 11.20
N TYR A 222 -18.28 11.26 10.73
CA TYR A 222 -19.16 12.10 11.55
C TYR A 222 -20.35 11.28 12.09
N THR A 223 -21.05 10.56 11.22
CA THR A 223 -22.22 9.76 11.62
C THR A 223 -21.84 8.57 12.50
N TYR A 224 -20.65 7.97 12.30
CA TYR A 224 -20.15 6.92 13.17
C TYR A 224 -19.86 7.45 14.58
N ALA A 225 -19.16 8.58 14.68
CA ALA A 225 -18.86 9.20 15.98
C ALA A 225 -20.16 9.61 16.71
N GLU A 226 -21.15 10.11 15.99
CA GLU A 226 -22.47 10.46 16.55
C GLU A 226 -23.24 9.21 17.02
N SER A 227 -23.28 8.14 16.24
CA SER A 227 -23.92 6.88 16.61
C SER A 227 -23.23 6.20 17.81
N TYR A 228 -21.90 6.26 17.89
CA TYR A 228 -21.15 5.72 19.01
C TYR A 228 -21.45 6.46 20.33
N ASN A 229 -21.63 7.78 20.26
CA ASN A 229 -22.03 8.59 21.41
C ASN A 229 -23.51 8.38 21.79
N TYR A 230 -24.36 7.96 20.85
CA TYR A 230 -25.80 7.73 21.07
C TYR A 230 -26.10 6.30 21.58
N THR A 231 -25.32 5.31 21.18
CA THR A 231 -25.41 3.92 21.64
C THR A 231 -24.50 3.63 22.83
N GLY A 232 -24.28 4.62 23.69
CA GLY A 232 -23.41 4.58 24.86
C GLY A 232 -23.62 3.45 25.86
N SER A 233 -24.38 2.44 25.50
CA SER A 233 -24.40 1.11 26.12
C SER A 233 -25.08 0.12 25.17
N VAL A 234 -24.33 -0.84 24.67
CA VAL A 234 -24.90 -2.01 23.96
C VAL A 234 -25.75 -2.87 24.93
N GLU A 235 -25.78 -2.52 26.19
CA GLU A 235 -26.57 -3.20 27.24
C GLU A 235 -28.07 -2.87 27.23
N ASP A 236 -28.52 -1.89 26.44
CA ASP A 236 -29.94 -1.53 26.37
C ASP A 236 -30.70 -2.16 25.19
N LEU A 237 -30.11 -3.15 24.52
CA LEU A 237 -30.72 -3.87 23.37
C LEU A 237 -30.85 -5.39 23.59
N GLU A 238 -30.96 -5.88 24.85
CA GLU A 238 -31.48 -7.20 25.16
C GLU A 238 -32.94 -7.16 25.65
#